data_5431edfd55754e0d1951249b0e355e7b
#
_entry.id   5431edfd55754e0d1951249b0e355e7b
#
_cell.length_a   1.000
_cell.length_b   1.000
_cell.length_c   1.000
_cell.angle_alpha   90.00
_cell.angle_beta   90.00
_cell.angle_gamma   90.00
#
_symmetry.space_group_name_H-M   'P 1'
#
loop_
_entity.id
_entity.type
_entity.pdbx_description
1 polymer ?
#
loop_
_entity_poly.entity_id
_entity_poly.type
_entity_poly.pdbx_seq_one_letter_code
_entity_poly.pdbx_strand_id
1 'polypeptide(L)'
;MKKILIVTGDPNSINSEIIYKTWKKINTKIKKRIYIISNYRLLKSQFKKLNYSIKMCDVKNIINHSDTTSLKIINIDLNFKDPFNVPVKFASKFVTKSLDCAHNLAQGKNVAGIINCAINKNSIGN
;
A
#
# COMPACT_ATOMS: atom_id res chain seq x y z
N MET A 1 11.00 -14.89 9.26
CA MET A 1 9.53 -14.86 9.18
C MET A 1 9.13 -14.27 7.82
N LYS A 2 8.28 -14.98 7.09
CA LYS A 2 7.89 -14.53 5.75
C LYS A 2 7.00 -13.29 5.82
N LYS A 3 7.13 -12.43 4.83
CA LYS A 3 6.42 -11.16 4.77
C LYS A 3 5.14 -11.27 3.95
N ILE A 4 4.20 -10.39 4.24
CA ILE A 4 2.93 -10.30 3.53
C ILE A 4 2.90 -8.93 2.85
N LEU A 5 2.61 -8.93 1.55
CA LEU A 5 2.49 -7.72 0.77
C LEU A 5 1.01 -7.35 0.62
N ILE A 6 0.67 -6.11 0.92
CA ILE A 6 -0.69 -5.59 0.71
C ILE A 6 -0.62 -4.53 -0.37
N VAL A 7 -1.33 -4.77 -1.48
CA VAL A 7 -1.45 -3.80 -2.57
C VAL A 7 -2.70 -2.98 -2.33
N THR A 8 -2.56 -1.65 -2.22
CA THR A 8 -3.68 -0.79 -1.87
C THR A 8 -4.71 -0.64 -3.00
N GLY A 9 -4.30 -0.87 -4.24
CA GLY A 9 -5.23 -0.82 -5.36
C GLY A 9 -5.62 0.59 -5.77
N ASP A 10 -6.89 0.79 -6.07
CA ASP A 10 -7.41 2.04 -6.61
C ASP A 10 -7.22 3.20 -5.61
N PRO A 11 -6.48 4.26 -5.99
CA PRO A 11 -6.27 5.40 -5.10
C PRO A 11 -7.55 6.18 -4.79
N ASN A 12 -8.58 6.03 -5.61
CA ASN A 12 -9.86 6.72 -5.43
C ASN A 12 -10.86 5.94 -4.58
N SER A 13 -10.41 4.87 -3.93
CA SER A 13 -11.27 4.01 -3.12
C SER A 13 -11.15 4.33 -1.64
N ILE A 14 -11.89 3.58 -0.81
CA ILE A 14 -11.82 3.66 0.64
C ILE A 14 -10.70 2.80 1.23
N ASN A 15 -9.76 2.35 0.41
CA ASN A 15 -8.74 1.38 0.84
C ASN A 15 -7.82 1.94 1.94
N SER A 16 -7.53 3.24 1.92
CA SER A 16 -6.73 3.86 2.98
C SER A 16 -7.43 3.78 4.35
N GLU A 17 -8.74 3.98 4.38
CA GLU A 17 -9.53 3.85 5.61
C GLU A 17 -9.51 2.43 6.14
N ILE A 18 -9.67 1.45 5.24
CA ILE A 18 -9.63 0.03 5.60
C ILE A 18 -8.26 -0.33 6.18
N ILE A 19 -7.20 0.12 5.54
CA ILE A 19 -5.82 -0.14 6.00
C ILE A 19 -5.60 0.43 7.39
N TYR A 20 -6.02 1.68 7.62
CA TYR A 20 -5.87 2.31 8.92
C TYR A 20 -6.60 1.54 10.02
N LYS A 21 -7.86 1.21 9.79
CA LYS A 21 -8.68 0.50 10.78
C LYS A 21 -8.14 -0.89 11.09
N THR A 22 -7.70 -1.60 10.05
CA THR A 22 -7.09 -2.92 10.21
C THR A 22 -5.77 -2.83 10.97
N TRP A 23 -4.93 -1.86 10.60
CA TRP A 23 -3.63 -1.67 11.25
C TRP A 23 -3.74 -1.47 12.75
N LYS A 24 -4.76 -0.73 13.18
CA LYS A 24 -4.99 -0.50 14.60
C LYS A 24 -5.41 -1.75 15.37
N LYS A 25 -5.99 -2.74 14.69
CA LYS A 25 -6.50 -3.94 15.32
C LYS A 25 -5.50 -5.09 15.39
N ILE A 26 -4.48 -5.10 14.55
CA ILE A 26 -3.52 -6.20 14.51
C ILE A 26 -2.41 -5.98 15.54
N ASN A 27 -1.82 -7.10 15.99
CA ASN A 27 -0.76 -7.03 16.99
C ASN A 27 0.60 -6.72 16.37
N THR A 28 1.57 -6.42 17.21
CA THR A 28 2.92 -6.05 16.78
C THR A 28 3.59 -7.14 15.96
N LYS A 29 3.38 -8.39 16.31
CA LYS A 29 3.98 -9.52 15.61
C LYS A 29 3.52 -9.60 14.15
N ILE A 30 2.23 -9.36 13.91
CA ILE A 30 1.68 -9.30 12.56
C ILE A 30 2.15 -8.05 11.84
N LYS A 31 2.17 -6.91 12.51
CA LYS A 31 2.63 -5.65 11.91
C LYS A 31 4.03 -5.77 11.32
N LYS A 32 4.93 -6.48 11.97
CA LYS A 32 6.29 -6.67 11.49
C LYS A 32 6.37 -7.42 10.16
N ARG A 33 5.36 -8.23 9.85
CA ARG A 33 5.32 -9.01 8.61
C ARG A 33 4.78 -8.24 7.42
N ILE A 34 4.08 -7.14 7.64
CA ILE A 34 3.29 -6.46 6.61
C ILE A 34 4.07 -5.34 5.96
N TYR A 35 4.05 -5.32 4.62
CA TYR A 35 4.54 -4.25 3.78
C TYR A 35 3.43 -3.80 2.86
N ILE A 36 3.24 -2.50 2.74
CA ILE A 36 2.19 -1.90 1.91
C ILE A 36 2.83 -1.43 0.61
N ILE A 37 2.29 -1.86 -0.52
CA ILE A 37 2.69 -1.35 -1.83
C ILE A 37 1.70 -0.29 -2.23
N SER A 38 2.16 0.96 -2.26
CA SER A 38 1.32 2.11 -2.52
C SER A 38 2.20 3.33 -2.85
N ASN A 39 1.60 4.51 -2.81
CA ASN A 39 2.34 5.77 -2.89
C ASN A 39 2.35 6.41 -1.50
N TYR A 40 3.54 6.71 -1.00
CA TYR A 40 3.71 7.26 0.35
C TYR A 40 2.99 8.58 0.53
N ARG A 41 3.17 9.52 -0.41
CA ARG A 41 2.53 10.84 -0.35
C ARG A 41 1.01 10.74 -0.41
N LEU A 42 0.51 9.83 -1.24
CA LEU A 42 -0.94 9.62 -1.36
C LEU A 42 -1.53 9.15 -0.04
N LEU A 43 -0.99 8.09 0.54
CA LEU A 43 -1.49 7.55 1.81
C LEU A 43 -1.38 8.58 2.92
N LYS A 44 -0.25 9.28 3.00
CA LYS A 44 -0.06 10.32 4.01
C LYS A 44 -1.11 11.42 3.88
N SER A 45 -1.39 11.86 2.64
CA SER A 45 -2.39 12.88 2.37
C SER A 45 -3.80 12.40 2.69
N GLN A 46 -4.12 11.15 2.34
CA GLN A 46 -5.42 10.57 2.63
C GLN A 46 -5.65 10.44 4.13
N PHE A 47 -4.68 9.93 4.86
CA PHE A 47 -4.77 9.80 6.32
C PHE A 47 -4.93 11.18 6.98
N LYS A 48 -4.20 12.17 6.51
CA LYS A 48 -4.33 13.54 7.04
C LYS A 48 -5.73 14.10 6.83
N LYS A 49 -6.30 13.92 5.65
CA LYS A 49 -7.67 14.39 5.37
C LYS A 49 -8.72 13.66 6.18
N LEU A 50 -8.47 12.40 6.51
CA LEU A 50 -9.39 11.60 7.32
C LEU A 50 -9.14 11.77 8.83
N ASN A 51 -8.19 12.62 9.20
CA ASN A 51 -7.78 12.82 10.61
C ASN A 51 -7.28 11.54 11.27
N TYR A 52 -6.61 10.68 10.50
CA TYR A 52 -5.99 9.47 11.01
C TYR A 52 -4.53 9.75 11.34
N SER A 53 -4.13 9.46 12.57
CA SER A 53 -2.73 9.56 13.00
C SER A 53 -2.09 8.18 12.97
N ILE A 54 -1.08 8.02 12.14
CA ILE A 54 -0.39 6.76 11.98
C ILE A 54 1.06 7.02 11.57
N LYS A 55 1.99 6.30 12.20
CA LYS A 55 3.38 6.40 11.81
C LYS A 55 3.62 5.60 10.55
N MET A 56 4.30 6.22 9.59
CA MET A 56 4.63 5.60 8.30
C MET A 56 6.12 5.71 8.05
N CYS A 57 6.66 4.77 7.30
CA CYS A 57 8.01 4.87 6.79
C CYS A 57 8.07 4.39 5.34
N ASP A 58 8.93 5.04 4.56
CA ASP A 58 9.18 4.66 3.17
C ASP A 58 10.33 3.67 3.17
N VAL A 59 10.12 2.48 2.63
CA VAL A 59 11.13 1.43 2.59
C VAL A 59 11.39 1.02 1.16
N LYS A 60 12.65 0.72 0.84
CA LYS A 60 13.01 0.35 -0.52
C LYS A 60 13.07 -1.15 -0.72
N ASN A 61 13.17 -1.91 0.38
CA ASN A 61 13.37 -3.35 0.30
C ASN A 61 12.75 -4.01 1.51
N ILE A 62 12.26 -5.23 1.33
CA ILE A 62 11.64 -6.01 2.41
C ILE A 62 12.66 -6.68 3.35
N ILE A 63 13.94 -6.68 3.02
CA ILE A 63 14.93 -7.49 3.73
C ILE A 63 15.39 -6.85 5.04
N ASN A 64 15.50 -5.52 5.10
CA ASN A 64 16.20 -4.83 6.19
C ASN A 64 15.30 -4.13 7.19
N HIS A 65 13.99 -4.35 7.15
CA HIS A 65 13.06 -3.62 8.02
C HIS A 65 12.28 -4.61 8.87
N SER A 66 12.86 -4.97 10.01
CA SER A 66 12.28 -6.03 10.84
C SER A 66 11.59 -5.55 12.09
N ASP A 67 11.74 -4.27 12.44
CA ASP A 67 11.40 -3.92 13.77
C ASP A 67 10.54 -2.71 13.83
N THR A 68 9.48 -2.56 13.25
CA THR A 68 8.78 -1.30 13.42
C THR A 68 7.30 -1.46 13.61
N THR A 69 6.76 -0.59 14.44
CA THR A 69 5.32 -0.36 14.55
C THR A 69 4.84 0.66 13.53
N SER A 70 5.75 1.19 12.70
CA SER A 70 5.38 2.08 11.59
C SER A 70 4.84 1.26 10.42
N LEU A 71 3.90 1.85 9.70
CA LEU A 71 3.38 1.27 8.47
C LEU A 71 4.46 1.41 7.38
N LYS A 72 4.96 0.29 6.88
CA LYS A 72 6.05 0.28 5.89
C LYS A 72 5.48 0.35 4.49
N ILE A 73 5.87 1.38 3.75
CA ILE A 73 5.37 1.63 2.40
C ILE A 73 6.48 1.39 1.39
N ILE A 74 6.25 0.50 0.44
CA ILE A 74 7.07 0.37 -0.76
C ILE A 74 6.45 1.30 -1.79
N ASN A 75 7.17 2.36 -2.14
CA ASN A 75 6.60 3.46 -2.90
C ASN A 75 6.51 3.16 -4.39
N ILE A 76 5.35 3.41 -4.96
CA ILE A 76 5.09 3.37 -6.39
C ILE A 76 4.75 4.81 -6.84
N ASP A 77 5.34 5.26 -7.91
CA ASP A 77 5.15 6.63 -8.39
C ASP A 77 3.70 6.90 -8.76
N LEU A 78 3.23 8.07 -8.38
CA LEU A 78 1.89 8.52 -8.70
C LEU A 78 1.85 10.06 -8.70
N ASN A 79 1.35 10.63 -9.78
CA ASN A 79 1.06 12.07 -9.85
C ASN A 79 -0.38 12.31 -9.46
N PHE A 80 -0.59 13.20 -8.50
CA PHE A 80 -1.93 13.60 -8.08
C PHE A 80 -1.92 15.01 -7.49
N LYS A 81 -3.06 15.66 -7.55
CA LYS A 81 -3.31 16.93 -6.86
C LYS A 81 -4.26 16.69 -5.69
N ASP A 82 -5.38 16.03 -5.95
CA ASP A 82 -6.34 15.66 -4.90
C ASP A 82 -6.17 14.18 -4.57
N PRO A 83 -5.85 13.82 -3.32
CA PRO A 83 -5.60 12.43 -2.96
C PRO A 83 -6.82 11.52 -3.06
N PHE A 84 -8.02 12.07 -3.15
CA PHE A 84 -9.24 11.29 -3.34
C PHE A 84 -9.87 11.46 -4.72
N ASN A 85 -9.19 12.15 -5.62
CA ASN A 85 -9.66 12.32 -6.99
C ASN A 85 -8.48 12.28 -7.95
N VAL A 86 -7.89 11.12 -8.07
CA VAL A 86 -6.76 10.87 -8.99
C VAL A 86 -7.32 10.59 -10.37
N PRO A 87 -6.84 11.27 -11.43
CA PRO A 87 -7.30 10.98 -12.80
C PRO A 87 -7.17 9.51 -13.13
N VAL A 88 -8.18 8.95 -13.79
CA VAL A 88 -8.26 7.51 -14.12
C VAL A 88 -7.00 7.03 -14.83
N LYS A 89 -6.46 7.83 -15.74
CA LYS A 89 -5.24 7.52 -16.47
C LYS A 89 -4.07 7.22 -15.53
N PHE A 90 -3.87 8.06 -14.53
CA PHE A 90 -2.78 7.88 -13.57
C PHE A 90 -3.10 6.79 -12.55
N ALA A 91 -4.35 6.69 -12.14
CA ALA A 91 -4.79 5.64 -11.23
C ALA A 91 -4.59 4.24 -11.82
N SER A 92 -4.97 4.06 -13.08
CA SER A 92 -4.82 2.79 -13.79
C SER A 92 -3.36 2.37 -13.89
N LYS A 93 -2.50 3.30 -14.27
CA LYS A 93 -1.06 3.05 -14.37
C LYS A 93 -0.46 2.70 -13.01
N PHE A 94 -0.87 3.40 -11.98
CA PHE A 94 -0.44 3.15 -10.61
C PHE A 94 -0.82 1.74 -10.15
N VAL A 95 -2.07 1.32 -10.39
CA VAL A 95 -2.54 -0.02 -10.01
C VAL A 95 -1.72 -1.09 -10.72
N THR A 96 -1.49 -0.95 -12.02
CA THR A 96 -0.70 -1.91 -12.80
C THR A 96 0.71 -2.02 -12.28
N LYS A 97 1.38 -0.89 -12.04
CA LYS A 97 2.75 -0.88 -11.50
C LYS A 97 2.82 -1.49 -10.11
N SER A 98 1.81 -1.24 -9.29
CA SER A 98 1.74 -1.80 -7.94
C SER A 98 1.64 -3.32 -7.98
N LEU A 99 0.80 -3.86 -8.86
CA LEU A 99 0.65 -5.30 -9.03
C LEU A 99 1.93 -5.93 -9.56
N ASP A 100 2.58 -5.31 -10.54
CA ASP A 100 3.86 -5.80 -11.08
C ASP A 100 4.93 -5.84 -9.99
N CYS A 101 5.02 -4.80 -9.18
CA CYS A 101 5.95 -4.75 -8.06
C CYS A 101 5.69 -5.89 -7.08
N ALA A 102 4.44 -6.10 -6.72
CA ALA A 102 4.06 -7.15 -5.78
C ALA A 102 4.43 -8.54 -6.31
N HIS A 103 4.13 -8.80 -7.59
CA HIS A 103 4.46 -10.08 -8.20
C HIS A 103 5.96 -10.31 -8.27
N ASN A 104 6.74 -9.30 -8.60
CA ASN A 104 8.20 -9.41 -8.63
C ASN A 104 8.77 -9.72 -7.25
N LEU A 105 8.29 -9.04 -6.22
CA LEU A 105 8.75 -9.28 -4.85
C LEU A 105 8.31 -10.65 -4.33
N ALA A 106 7.13 -11.12 -4.74
CA ALA A 106 6.58 -12.40 -4.29
C ALA A 106 7.33 -13.61 -4.84
N GLN A 107 8.13 -13.43 -5.89
CA GLN A 107 8.97 -14.52 -6.40
C GLN A 107 10.12 -14.86 -5.45
N GLY A 108 10.44 -13.96 -4.54
CA GLY A 108 11.45 -14.22 -3.52
C GLY A 108 10.94 -15.15 -2.43
N LYS A 109 11.88 -15.82 -1.75
CA LYS A 109 11.55 -16.78 -0.69
C LYS A 109 11.00 -16.12 0.58
N ASN A 110 11.13 -14.80 0.69
CA ASN A 110 10.78 -14.07 1.92
C ASN A 110 9.33 -13.60 1.96
N VAL A 111 8.57 -13.86 0.91
CA VAL A 111 7.18 -13.41 0.81
C VAL A 111 6.25 -14.60 0.90
N ALA A 112 5.30 -14.54 1.84
CA ALA A 112 4.30 -15.59 2.04
C ALA A 112 3.12 -15.43 1.09
N GLY A 113 2.76 -14.20 0.75
CA GLY A 113 1.62 -13.95 -0.12
C GLY A 113 1.35 -12.48 -0.37
N ILE A 114 0.39 -12.24 -1.24
CA ILE A 114 -0.06 -10.92 -1.64
C ILE A 114 -1.55 -10.80 -1.32
N ILE A 115 -1.93 -9.68 -0.70
CA ILE A 115 -3.33 -9.33 -0.48
C ILE A 115 -3.62 -8.11 -1.34
N ASN A 116 -4.61 -8.22 -2.23
CA ASN A 116 -5.07 -7.09 -3.03
C ASN A 116 -6.29 -6.47 -2.37
N CYS A 117 -6.25 -5.17 -2.13
CA CYS A 117 -7.42 -4.42 -1.74
C CYS A 117 -8.34 -4.23 -2.94
N ALA A 118 -9.53 -3.70 -2.72
CA ALA A 118 -10.50 -3.51 -3.79
C ALA A 118 -9.93 -2.69 -4.94
N ILE A 119 -10.12 -3.16 -6.16
CA ILE A 119 -9.66 -2.52 -7.38
C ILE A 119 -10.87 -2.18 -8.24
N ASN A 120 -10.94 -0.92 -8.69
CA ASN A 120 -11.96 -0.50 -9.64
C ASN A 120 -11.62 -1.09 -11.01
N LYS A 121 -12.55 -1.83 -11.60
CA LYS A 121 -12.35 -2.45 -12.92
C LYS A 121 -12.03 -1.43 -14.00
N ASN A 122 -12.58 -0.23 -13.90
CA ASN A 122 -12.33 0.83 -14.87
C ASN A 122 -10.90 1.36 -14.76
N SER A 123 -10.25 1.20 -13.62
CA SER A 123 -8.87 1.67 -13.40
C SER A 123 -7.82 0.75 -14.00
N ILE A 124 -8.15 -0.51 -14.28
CA ILE A 124 -7.20 -1.43 -14.92
C ILE A 124 -7.49 -1.63 -16.40
N GLY A 125 -8.26 -0.73 -16.99
CA GLY A 125 -8.30 -0.52 -18.42
C GLY A 125 -8.80 -1.68 -19.26
N ASN A 126 -10.00 -1.91 -19.24
CA ASN A 126 -10.60 -2.69 -20.33
C ASN A 126 -11.09 -1.77 -21.42
#